data_e4fb57b81738f441c660e6e7cd1e08ae
#
_entry.id   e4fb57b81738f441c660e6e7cd1e08ae
#
_cell.length_a   1.000
_cell.length_b   1.000
_cell.length_c   1.000
_cell.angle_alpha   90.00
_cell.angle_beta   90.00
_cell.angle_gamma   90.00
#
_symmetry.space_group_name_H-M   'P 1'
#
loop_
_entity.id
_entity.type
_entity.pdbx_description
1 polymer ?
#
loop_
_entity_poly.entity_id
_entity_poly.type
_entity_poly.pdbx_seq_one_letter_code
_entity_poly.pdbx_strand_id
1 'polypeptide(L)'
;MSHFTKLRTRITDADGLMKALADAGFKDVEAHETAQHLYGFQGDARSQTAEVIVRRKYVGQASNDLGFKRQADGTFEAIISEFDRRQYSQAWLDRLMQRYAYHVARAKLAEQGFDLVTEEAQEGERIHLVLRRMV
;
A
#
# COMPACT_ATOMS: atom_id res chain seq x y z
N MET A 1 6.89 -3.75 -23.99
CA MET A 1 5.65 -3.47 -23.25
C MET A 1 5.65 -4.28 -21.97
N SER A 2 5.43 -3.61 -20.84
CA SER A 2 5.43 -4.31 -19.55
C SER A 2 4.09 -4.97 -19.29
N HIS A 3 4.15 -6.20 -18.77
CA HIS A 3 2.96 -6.87 -18.26
C HIS A 3 2.79 -6.53 -16.78
N PHE A 4 1.54 -6.38 -16.35
CA PHE A 4 1.23 -6.25 -14.94
C PHE A 4 1.23 -7.61 -14.28
N THR A 5 1.84 -7.68 -13.10
CA THR A 5 1.80 -8.86 -12.23
C THR A 5 0.86 -8.60 -11.07
N LYS A 6 0.29 -9.67 -10.52
CA LYS A 6 -0.66 -9.59 -9.42
C LYS A 6 -0.06 -10.28 -8.20
N LEU A 7 -0.09 -9.59 -7.07
CA LEU A 7 0.50 -10.07 -5.83
C LEU A 7 -0.53 -10.01 -4.72
N ARG A 8 -0.71 -11.12 -4.02
CA ARG A 8 -1.64 -11.19 -2.90
C ARG A 8 -1.14 -10.38 -1.73
N THR A 9 -2.07 -9.76 -1.01
CA THR A 9 -1.79 -9.09 0.26
C THR A 9 -2.79 -9.52 1.31
N ARG A 10 -2.54 -9.11 2.55
CA ARG A 10 -3.48 -9.26 3.67
C ARG A 10 -4.18 -7.94 3.98
N ILE A 11 -4.02 -6.96 3.12
CA ILE A 11 -4.55 -5.61 3.32
C ILE A 11 -6.06 -5.62 3.04
N THR A 12 -6.85 -5.17 3.99
CA THR A 12 -8.30 -5.08 3.85
C THR A 12 -8.84 -3.67 4.06
N ASP A 13 -8.10 -2.81 4.72
CA ASP A 13 -8.52 -1.45 5.07
C ASP A 13 -7.82 -0.43 4.18
N ALA A 14 -8.62 0.32 3.39
CA ALA A 14 -8.10 1.32 2.47
C ALA A 14 -7.38 2.45 3.19
N ASP A 15 -7.88 2.91 4.33
CA ASP A 15 -7.24 4.00 5.09
C ASP A 15 -5.86 3.60 5.59
N GLY A 16 -5.73 2.39 6.11
CA GLY A 16 -4.44 1.84 6.54
C GLY A 16 -3.47 1.72 5.38
N LEU A 17 -3.96 1.28 4.21
CA LEU A 17 -3.15 1.21 2.98
C LEU A 17 -2.67 2.59 2.55
N MET A 18 -3.55 3.59 2.56
CA MET A 18 -3.19 4.96 2.19
C MET A 18 -2.09 5.51 3.10
N LYS A 19 -2.18 5.27 4.41
CA LYS A 19 -1.17 5.69 5.37
C LYS A 19 0.16 4.98 5.15
N ALA A 20 0.12 3.69 4.87
CA ALA A 20 1.33 2.91 4.57
C ALA A 20 2.02 3.41 3.30
N LEU A 21 1.24 3.72 2.26
CA LEU A 21 1.78 4.28 1.01
C LEU A 21 2.39 5.66 1.23
N ALA A 22 1.78 6.48 2.08
CA ALA A 22 2.36 7.78 2.46
C ALA A 22 3.71 7.60 3.16
N ASP A 23 3.81 6.62 4.06
CA ASP A 23 5.08 6.28 4.73
C ASP A 23 6.14 5.83 3.73
N ALA A 24 5.72 5.18 2.65
CA ALA A 24 6.62 4.74 1.58
C ALA A 24 7.05 5.88 0.65
N GLY A 25 6.55 7.10 0.86
CA GLY A 25 6.91 8.29 0.12
C GLY A 25 5.90 8.74 -0.94
N PHE A 26 4.77 8.06 -1.07
CA PHE A 26 3.74 8.41 -2.05
C PHE A 26 2.71 9.35 -1.40
N LYS A 27 2.77 10.62 -1.78
CA LYS A 27 1.89 11.65 -1.21
C LYS A 27 0.56 11.79 -1.95
N ASP A 28 0.56 11.53 -3.25
CA ASP A 28 -0.61 11.71 -4.12
C ASP A 28 -1.14 10.36 -4.57
N VAL A 29 -1.78 9.64 -3.67
CA VAL A 29 -2.39 8.34 -3.95
C VAL A 29 -3.89 8.55 -4.16
N GLU A 30 -4.44 7.96 -5.22
CA GLU A 30 -5.87 8.01 -5.51
C GLU A 30 -6.57 6.86 -4.81
N ALA A 31 -7.71 7.15 -4.20
CA ALA A 31 -8.61 6.14 -3.65
C ALA A 31 -9.99 6.35 -4.24
N HIS A 32 -10.51 5.31 -4.88
CA HIS A 32 -11.80 5.35 -5.59
C HIS A 32 -12.73 4.28 -5.03
N GLU A 33 -14.01 4.57 -4.99
CA GLU A 33 -15.02 3.57 -4.64
C GLU A 33 -15.19 2.54 -5.76
N THR A 34 -15.05 3.00 -7.00
CA THR A 34 -15.14 2.15 -8.19
C THR A 34 -13.76 2.05 -8.84
N ALA A 35 -13.34 0.82 -9.17
CA ALA A 35 -12.03 0.60 -9.78
C ALA A 35 -11.86 1.39 -11.08
N GLN A 36 -10.70 2.01 -11.23
CA GLN A 36 -10.33 2.82 -12.38
C GLN A 36 -9.20 2.15 -13.14
N HIS A 37 -9.11 2.41 -14.44
CA HIS A 37 -8.04 1.84 -15.27
C HIS A 37 -6.66 2.31 -14.83
N LEU A 38 -5.71 1.38 -14.85
CA LEU A 38 -4.30 1.69 -14.71
C LEU A 38 -3.76 2.14 -16.08
N TYR A 39 -2.76 3.01 -16.07
CA TYR A 39 -2.11 3.48 -17.28
C TYR A 39 -0.69 2.94 -17.39
N GLY A 40 -0.30 2.57 -18.59
CA GLY A 40 1.05 2.13 -18.90
C GLY A 40 2.01 3.32 -19.08
N PHE A 41 3.29 3.01 -19.21
CA PHE A 41 4.36 4.02 -19.30
C PHE A 41 4.23 4.96 -20.50
N GLN A 42 3.44 4.61 -21.52
CA GLN A 42 3.17 5.45 -22.69
C GLN A 42 1.89 6.27 -22.53
N GLY A 43 1.27 6.24 -21.35
CA GLY A 43 -0.01 6.92 -21.11
C GLY A 43 -1.21 6.16 -21.64
N ASP A 44 -1.04 4.92 -22.05
CA ASP A 44 -2.09 4.06 -22.58
C ASP A 44 -2.93 3.46 -21.46
N ALA A 45 -4.26 3.49 -21.61
CA ALA A 45 -5.16 2.85 -20.67
C ALA A 45 -5.02 1.34 -20.79
N ARG A 46 -4.76 0.68 -19.65
CA ARG A 46 -4.62 -0.76 -19.62
C ARG A 46 -5.93 -1.40 -19.16
N SER A 47 -6.06 -2.71 -19.39
CA SER A 47 -7.27 -3.44 -19.01
C SER A 47 -7.38 -3.62 -17.48
N GLN A 48 -6.26 -3.60 -16.78
CA GLN A 48 -6.25 -3.75 -15.32
C GLN A 48 -6.86 -2.51 -14.66
N THR A 49 -7.61 -2.74 -13.60
CA THR A 49 -8.27 -1.67 -12.83
C THR A 49 -7.96 -1.83 -11.35
N ALA A 50 -8.07 -0.76 -10.61
CA ALA A 50 -7.85 -0.77 -9.16
C ALA A 50 -8.60 0.38 -8.50
N GLU A 51 -8.89 0.22 -7.23
CA GLU A 51 -9.52 1.27 -6.41
C GLU A 51 -8.47 2.22 -5.83
N VAL A 52 -7.31 1.70 -5.45
CA VAL A 52 -6.21 2.53 -4.93
C VAL A 52 -5.09 2.54 -5.95
N ILE A 53 -4.68 3.73 -6.40
CA ILE A 53 -3.74 3.88 -7.50
C ILE A 53 -2.68 4.91 -7.16
N VAL A 54 -1.42 4.53 -7.37
CA VAL A 54 -0.29 5.46 -7.45
C VAL A 54 -0.01 5.66 -8.94
N ARG A 55 -0.25 6.87 -9.43
CA ARG A 55 -0.07 7.16 -10.85
C ARG A 55 1.40 7.11 -11.23
N ARG A 56 1.68 6.70 -12.46
CA ARG A 56 3.03 6.41 -12.96
C ARG A 56 4.04 7.54 -12.76
N LYS A 57 3.61 8.79 -12.83
CA LYS A 57 4.50 9.93 -12.61
C LYS A 57 5.09 9.99 -11.19
N TYR A 58 4.42 9.36 -10.23
CA TYR A 58 4.91 9.26 -8.84
C TYR A 58 5.63 7.94 -8.57
N VAL A 59 5.46 6.96 -9.46
CA VAL A 59 6.14 5.65 -9.32
C VAL A 59 7.59 5.77 -9.78
N GLY A 60 7.80 6.36 -10.94
CA GLY A 60 9.14 6.56 -11.48
C GLY A 60 9.11 6.96 -12.94
N GLN A 61 10.28 7.36 -13.45
CA GLN A 61 10.44 7.67 -14.86
C GLN A 61 10.27 6.40 -15.67
N ALA A 62 9.47 6.47 -16.73
CA ALA A 62 9.13 5.32 -17.58
C ALA A 62 8.38 4.21 -16.87
N SER A 63 7.85 4.48 -15.68
CA SER A 63 7.07 3.51 -14.90
C SER A 63 5.62 3.46 -15.36
N ASN A 64 4.93 2.41 -14.92
CA ASN A 64 3.49 2.24 -15.09
C ASN A 64 2.79 2.58 -13.78
N ASP A 65 1.47 2.75 -13.83
CA ASP A 65 0.68 2.92 -12.61
C ASP A 65 0.86 1.70 -11.70
N LEU A 66 0.78 1.93 -10.41
CA LEU A 66 0.79 0.87 -9.40
C LEU A 66 -0.58 0.85 -8.76
N GLY A 67 -1.22 -0.31 -8.71
CA GLY A 67 -2.59 -0.42 -8.24
C GLY A 67 -2.78 -1.43 -7.13
N PHE A 68 -3.83 -1.21 -6.36
CA PHE A 68 -4.32 -2.17 -5.37
C PHE A 68 -5.80 -2.37 -5.63
N LYS A 69 -6.17 -3.60 -6.02
CA LYS A 69 -7.52 -3.94 -6.40
C LYS A 69 -8.20 -4.77 -5.33
N ARG A 70 -9.39 -4.34 -4.93
CA ARG A 70 -10.20 -5.05 -3.95
C ARG A 70 -10.68 -6.38 -4.54
N GLN A 71 -10.43 -7.47 -3.83
CA GLN A 71 -10.87 -8.81 -4.21
C GLN A 71 -12.20 -9.16 -3.53
N ALA A 72 -12.82 -10.25 -3.98
CA ALA A 72 -14.10 -10.71 -3.44
C ALA A 72 -14.02 -11.03 -1.94
N ASP A 73 -12.86 -11.47 -1.45
CA ASP A 73 -12.64 -11.77 -0.03
C ASP A 73 -12.37 -10.51 0.83
N GLY A 74 -12.35 -9.34 0.22
CA GLY A 74 -12.10 -8.07 0.90
C GLY A 74 -10.65 -7.66 0.98
N THR A 75 -9.72 -8.51 0.58
CA THR A 75 -8.30 -8.13 0.52
C THR A 75 -8.00 -7.32 -0.73
N PHE A 76 -6.91 -6.55 -0.69
CA PHE A 76 -6.39 -5.89 -1.87
C PHE A 76 -5.30 -6.74 -2.52
N GLU A 77 -5.34 -6.84 -3.84
CA GLU A 77 -4.29 -7.46 -4.63
C GLU A 77 -3.44 -6.35 -5.22
N ALA A 78 -2.13 -6.41 -5.03
CA ALA A 78 -1.21 -5.43 -5.62
C ALA A 78 -1.00 -5.76 -7.10
N ILE A 79 -1.10 -4.74 -7.94
CA ILE A 79 -0.90 -4.85 -9.39
C ILE A 79 0.30 -4.00 -9.75
N ILE A 80 1.41 -4.65 -10.07
CA ILE A 80 2.71 -4.01 -10.32
C ILE A 80 3.26 -4.56 -11.62
N SER A 81 3.71 -3.68 -12.53
CA SER A 81 4.29 -4.13 -13.79
C SER A 81 5.60 -4.88 -13.56
N GLU A 82 5.95 -5.78 -14.46
CA GLU A 82 7.23 -6.49 -14.41
C GLU A 82 8.42 -5.54 -14.36
N PHE A 83 8.34 -4.44 -15.10
CA PHE A 83 9.38 -3.41 -15.10
C PHE A 83 9.54 -2.82 -13.69
N ASP A 84 8.44 -2.46 -13.06
CA ASP A 84 8.43 -1.82 -11.75
C ASP A 84 8.73 -2.79 -10.61
N ARG A 85 8.57 -4.11 -10.84
CA ARG A 85 8.86 -5.14 -9.86
C ARG A 85 10.33 -5.19 -9.45
N ARG A 86 11.22 -4.60 -10.23
CA ARG A 86 12.64 -4.51 -9.86
C ARG A 86 12.85 -3.61 -8.65
N GLN A 87 12.06 -2.53 -8.55
CA GLN A 87 12.08 -1.63 -7.40
C GLN A 87 10.99 -2.01 -6.38
N TYR A 88 9.79 -2.26 -6.87
CA TYR A 88 8.63 -2.60 -6.03
C TYR A 88 8.47 -4.11 -6.00
N SER A 89 9.41 -4.76 -5.32
CA SER A 89 9.55 -6.20 -5.21
C SER A 89 8.63 -6.78 -4.11
N GLN A 90 8.65 -8.09 -3.95
CA GLN A 90 7.97 -8.72 -2.83
C GLN A 90 8.48 -8.19 -1.49
N ALA A 91 9.78 -7.94 -1.36
CA ALA A 91 10.35 -7.36 -0.14
C ALA A 91 9.79 -5.97 0.14
N TRP A 92 9.64 -5.15 -0.90
CA TRP A 92 9.00 -3.83 -0.77
C TRP A 92 7.55 -3.98 -0.31
N LEU A 93 6.81 -4.91 -0.91
CA LEU A 93 5.41 -5.17 -0.56
C LEU A 93 5.29 -5.66 0.89
N ASP A 94 6.22 -6.50 1.34
CA ASP A 94 6.25 -6.99 2.73
C ASP A 94 6.47 -5.83 3.70
N ARG A 95 7.36 -4.90 3.38
CA ARG A 95 7.55 -3.68 4.19
C ARG A 95 6.30 -2.81 4.22
N LEU A 96 5.63 -2.69 3.08
CA LEU A 96 4.37 -1.95 2.99
C LEU A 96 3.32 -2.58 3.91
N MET A 97 3.18 -3.91 3.85
CA MET A 97 2.23 -4.63 4.70
C MET A 97 2.56 -4.47 6.19
N GLN A 98 3.83 -4.39 6.53
CA GLN A 98 4.26 -4.16 7.91
C GLN A 98 3.85 -2.77 8.40
N ARG A 99 4.04 -1.74 7.57
CA ARG A 99 3.56 -0.38 7.90
C ARG A 99 2.04 -0.32 7.97
N TYR A 100 1.37 -1.02 7.10
CA TYR A 100 -0.08 -1.16 7.12
C TYR A 100 -0.55 -1.75 8.46
N ALA A 101 0.05 -2.87 8.87
CA ALA A 101 -0.30 -3.52 10.13
C ALA A 101 -0.09 -2.60 11.33
N TYR A 102 0.98 -1.79 11.31
CA TYR A 102 1.23 -0.77 12.32
C TYR A 102 0.08 0.23 12.42
N HIS A 103 -0.35 0.77 11.29
CA HIS A 103 -1.42 1.78 11.27
C HIS A 103 -2.76 1.21 11.72
N VAL A 104 -3.08 -0.02 11.30
CA VAL A 104 -4.32 -0.70 11.70
C VAL A 104 -4.31 -0.98 13.20
N ALA A 105 -3.21 -1.50 13.73
CA ALA A 105 -3.07 -1.79 15.16
C ALA A 105 -3.18 -0.51 16.00
N ARG A 106 -2.51 0.57 15.56
CA ARG A 106 -2.56 1.85 16.23
C ARG A 106 -3.98 2.42 16.28
N ALA A 107 -4.71 2.35 15.17
CA ALA A 107 -6.09 2.83 15.09
C ALA A 107 -7.00 2.04 16.04
N LYS A 108 -6.86 0.71 16.05
CA LYS A 108 -7.63 -0.16 16.96
C LYS A 108 -7.34 0.14 18.41
N LEU A 109 -6.09 0.31 18.77
CA LEU A 109 -5.69 0.60 20.15
C LEU A 109 -6.19 1.97 20.60
N ALA A 110 -6.17 2.96 19.70
CA ALA A 110 -6.73 4.28 19.99
C ALA A 110 -8.23 4.19 20.30
N GLU A 111 -8.98 3.38 19.55
CA GLU A 111 -10.40 3.13 19.80
C GLU A 111 -10.63 2.48 21.17
N GLN A 112 -9.67 1.68 21.64
CA GLN A 112 -9.73 1.01 22.95
C GLN A 112 -9.19 1.85 24.10
N GLY A 113 -8.82 3.11 23.82
CA GLY A 113 -8.33 4.04 24.84
C GLY A 113 -6.83 3.94 25.13
N PHE A 114 -6.04 3.42 24.19
CA PHE A 114 -4.57 3.39 24.31
C PHE A 114 -3.94 4.49 23.45
N ASP A 115 -2.81 4.99 23.91
CA ASP A 115 -2.04 5.99 23.20
C ASP A 115 -0.63 5.47 22.92
N LEU A 116 -0.08 5.86 21.78
CA LEU A 116 1.27 5.47 21.41
C LEU A 116 2.27 6.30 22.20
N VAL A 117 3.13 5.63 22.96
CA VAL A 117 4.20 6.26 23.74
C VAL A 117 5.53 6.22 23.01
N THR A 118 5.86 5.06 22.47
CA THR A 118 7.15 4.82 21.80
C THR A 118 6.96 3.88 20.63
N GLU A 119 7.71 4.14 19.55
CA GLU A 119 7.81 3.27 18.41
C GLU A 119 9.30 2.98 18.17
N GLU A 120 9.65 1.70 18.09
CA GLU A 120 11.02 1.27 17.84
C GLU A 120 11.09 0.38 16.60
N ALA A 121 11.95 0.74 15.66
CA ALA A 121 12.27 -0.11 14.52
C ALA A 121 13.39 -1.08 14.93
N GLN A 122 13.17 -2.37 14.67
CA GLN A 122 14.15 -3.41 14.95
C GLN A 122 14.74 -3.98 13.66
N GLU A 123 15.86 -4.66 13.80
CA GLU A 123 16.45 -5.40 12.71
C GLU A 123 15.42 -6.40 12.14
N GLY A 124 15.37 -6.54 10.81
CA GLY A 124 14.36 -7.35 10.14
C GLY A 124 13.03 -6.63 9.96
N GLU A 125 13.01 -5.33 10.12
CA GLU A 125 11.84 -4.47 9.86
C GLU A 125 10.66 -4.69 10.80
N ARG A 126 10.93 -5.18 11.99
CA ARG A 126 9.92 -5.27 13.03
C ARG A 126 9.75 -3.93 13.72
N ILE A 127 8.53 -3.64 14.11
CA ILE A 127 8.19 -2.42 14.84
C ILE A 127 7.64 -2.82 16.21
N HIS A 128 8.25 -2.29 17.25
CA HIS A 128 7.76 -2.45 18.61
C HIS A 128 7.00 -1.20 19.03
N LEU A 129 5.82 -1.40 19.57
CA LEU A 129 4.98 -0.32 20.06
C LEU A 129 4.97 -0.35 21.59
N VAL A 130 5.22 0.81 22.18
CA VAL A 130 5.07 0.99 23.62
C VAL A 130 3.85 1.88 23.83
N LEU A 131 2.86 1.36 24.51
CA LEU A 131 1.55 1.96 24.66
C LEU A 131 1.24 2.24 26.12
N ARG A 132 0.40 3.23 26.35
CA ARG A 132 -0.21 3.46 27.65
C ARG A 132 -1.70 3.70 27.47
N ARG A 133 -2.45 3.32 28.50
CA ARG A 133 -3.89 3.56 28.51
C ARG A 133 -4.16 5.04 28.70
N MET A 134 -5.01 5.61 27.85
CA MET A 134 -5.50 6.96 28.02
C MET A 134 -6.53 7.01 29.15
N VAL A 135 -6.44 8.04 29.94
CA VAL A 135 -7.33 8.21 31.10
C VAL A 135 -8.47 9.16 30.75
#